data_8434c2cfbbea85424ddbb610e997b73f
#
_entry.id   8434c2cfbbea85424ddbb610e997b73f
#
_cell.length_a   1.000
_cell.length_b   1.000
_cell.length_c   1.000
_cell.angle_alpha   90.00
_cell.angle_beta   90.00
_cell.angle_gamma   90.00
#
_symmetry.space_group_name_H-M   'P 1'
#
loop_
_entity.id
_entity.type
_entity.pdbx_description
1 polymer ?
#
loop_
_entity_poly.entity_id
_entity_poly.type
_entity_poly.pdbx_seq_one_letter_code
_entity_poly.pdbx_strand_id
1 'polypeptide(L)'
;MPEKRKAADLKRYKLKEVCVRLAEGHPLYSDWPIDSPWEAIKVMRGELSRYDREVLCVVNLNTRKQPINFHVVSVGELNQSIASIPNILKSGILSNAGSFLLAHNHPSGDVTPCNQNYSASEFCSKCE
;
A
#
# COMPACT_ATOMS: atom_id res chain seq x y z
N MET A 1 30.92 5.13 32.08
CA MET A 1 30.92 3.65 31.91
C MET A 1 29.62 3.09 32.39
N PRO A 2 28.98 2.27 31.56
CA PRO A 2 27.78 1.60 32.06
C PRO A 2 28.13 0.67 33.18
N GLU A 3 27.32 0.64 34.23
CA GLU A 3 27.50 -0.29 35.32
C GLU A 3 27.40 -1.73 34.84
N LYS A 4 28.30 -2.58 35.30
CA LYS A 4 28.20 -4.00 35.02
C LYS A 4 26.97 -4.55 35.72
N ARG A 5 26.02 -5.09 34.96
CA ARG A 5 24.86 -5.76 35.53
C ARG A 5 25.28 -7.04 36.25
N LYS A 6 24.67 -7.28 37.40
CA LYS A 6 24.85 -8.56 38.11
C LYS A 6 24.29 -9.69 37.26
N ALA A 7 24.89 -10.88 37.36
CA ALA A 7 24.44 -12.02 36.55
C ALA A 7 22.95 -12.34 36.71
N ALA A 8 22.39 -12.13 37.91
CA ALA A 8 20.96 -12.34 38.18
C ALA A 8 20.05 -11.32 37.49
N ASP A 9 20.60 -10.15 37.09
CA ASP A 9 19.83 -9.09 36.44
C ASP A 9 19.93 -9.14 34.91
N LEU A 10 20.72 -10.09 34.38
CA LEU A 10 20.91 -10.22 32.94
C LEU A 10 19.74 -10.96 32.30
N LYS A 11 18.96 -10.24 31.51
CA LYS A 11 17.96 -10.85 30.66
C LYS A 11 18.57 -11.08 29.27
N ARG A 12 18.41 -12.29 28.78
CA ARG A 12 18.82 -12.62 27.42
C ARG A 12 17.63 -12.44 26.50
N TYR A 13 17.76 -11.52 25.58
CA TYR A 13 16.75 -11.30 24.54
C TYR A 13 17.10 -12.11 23.30
N LYS A 14 16.10 -12.79 22.76
CA LYS A 14 16.26 -13.58 21.55
C LYS A 14 15.76 -12.77 20.37
N LEU A 15 16.61 -12.62 19.36
CA LEU A 15 16.17 -12.02 18.09
C LEU A 15 16.44 -13.01 16.97
N LYS A 16 15.46 -13.16 16.09
CA LYS A 16 15.55 -14.06 14.95
C LYS A 16 15.68 -13.25 13.68
N GLU A 17 16.44 -13.76 12.74
CA GLU A 17 16.41 -13.23 11.39
C GLU A 17 15.03 -13.41 10.80
N VAL A 18 14.54 -12.41 10.10
CA VAL A 18 13.29 -12.48 9.36
C VAL A 18 13.55 -12.10 7.91
N CYS A 19 12.78 -12.69 7.01
CA CYS A 19 12.75 -12.32 5.61
C CYS A 19 11.38 -11.71 5.31
N VAL A 20 11.38 -10.63 4.55
CA VAL A 20 10.15 -9.97 4.10
C VAL A 20 10.05 -10.12 2.59
N ARG A 21 8.94 -10.64 2.11
CA ARG A 21 8.72 -10.86 0.68
C ARG A 21 7.28 -10.62 0.31
N LEU A 22 7.06 -10.29 -0.98
CA LEU A 22 5.72 -10.23 -1.55
C LEU A 22 5.24 -11.64 -1.87
N ALA A 23 3.95 -11.90 -1.59
CA ALA A 23 3.27 -13.10 -2.03
C ALA A 23 2.23 -12.69 -3.09
N GLU A 24 2.30 -13.28 -4.26
CA GLU A 24 1.42 -12.93 -5.36
C GLU A 24 0.06 -13.61 -5.23
N GLY A 25 -1.01 -12.83 -5.49
CA GLY A 25 -2.37 -13.32 -5.59
C GLY A 25 -2.81 -13.42 -7.06
N HIS A 26 -4.12 -13.25 -7.30
CA HIS A 26 -4.64 -13.26 -8.66
C HIS A 26 -4.20 -12.02 -9.43
N PRO A 27 -3.95 -12.13 -10.75
CA PRO A 27 -3.50 -10.99 -11.54
C PRO A 27 -4.66 -10.12 -12.02
N LEU A 28 -4.37 -8.84 -12.24
CA LEU A 28 -5.13 -7.93 -13.09
C LEU A 28 -4.22 -7.48 -14.21
N TYR A 29 -4.80 -7.05 -15.30
CA TYR A 29 -4.04 -6.68 -16.50
C TYR A 29 -4.35 -5.27 -16.93
N SER A 30 -3.32 -4.57 -17.38
CA SER A 30 -3.44 -3.27 -18.03
C SER A 30 -2.62 -3.29 -19.29
N ASP A 31 -3.24 -2.92 -20.42
CA ASP A 31 -2.53 -2.89 -21.70
C ASP A 31 -1.67 -1.64 -21.87
N TRP A 32 -1.83 -0.67 -20.98
CA TRP A 32 -1.22 0.65 -21.11
C TRP A 32 -0.59 1.10 -19.79
N PRO A 33 0.42 1.97 -19.85
CA PRO A 33 0.88 2.65 -18.64
C PRO A 33 -0.26 3.41 -17.96
N ILE A 34 -0.18 3.49 -16.65
CA ILE A 34 -1.18 4.20 -15.86
C ILE A 34 -0.61 5.58 -15.51
N ASP A 35 -0.92 6.57 -16.33
CA ASP A 35 -0.40 7.92 -16.18
C ASP A 35 -1.41 8.90 -15.56
N SER A 36 -2.62 8.43 -15.29
CA SER A 36 -3.65 9.23 -14.62
C SER A 36 -4.49 8.36 -13.69
N PRO A 37 -5.16 8.96 -12.69
CA PRO A 37 -6.07 8.21 -11.81
C PRO A 37 -7.19 7.49 -12.56
N TRP A 38 -7.65 8.04 -13.67
CA TRP A 38 -8.72 7.44 -14.48
C TRP A 38 -8.28 6.14 -15.15
N GLU A 39 -7.02 6.05 -15.55
CA GLU A 39 -6.47 4.81 -16.09
C GLU A 39 -6.41 3.72 -15.03
N ALA A 40 -6.07 4.09 -13.80
CA ALA A 40 -6.09 3.15 -12.68
C ALA A 40 -7.50 2.62 -12.41
N ILE A 41 -8.52 3.45 -12.50
CA ILE A 41 -9.91 3.03 -12.32
C ILE A 41 -10.31 2.00 -13.37
N LYS A 42 -9.92 2.19 -14.61
CA LYS A 42 -10.25 1.22 -15.67
C LYS A 42 -9.75 -0.19 -15.32
N VAL A 43 -8.57 -0.28 -14.73
CA VAL A 43 -7.99 -1.55 -14.31
C VAL A 43 -8.65 -2.09 -13.05
N MET A 44 -8.91 -1.19 -12.07
CA MET A 44 -9.32 -1.60 -10.72
C MET A 44 -10.83 -1.70 -10.53
N ARG A 45 -11.63 -1.15 -11.44
CA ARG A 45 -13.09 -1.07 -11.26
C ARG A 45 -13.74 -2.43 -11.00
N GLY A 46 -13.38 -3.43 -11.79
CA GLY A 46 -13.93 -4.77 -11.65
C GLY A 46 -13.56 -5.41 -10.32
N GLU A 47 -12.35 -5.19 -9.86
CA GLU A 47 -11.87 -5.72 -8.58
C GLU A 47 -12.54 -5.03 -7.40
N LEU A 48 -12.54 -3.70 -7.39
CA LEU A 48 -13.07 -2.92 -6.28
C LEU A 48 -14.60 -3.03 -6.16
N SER A 49 -15.31 -3.16 -7.27
CA SER A 49 -16.78 -3.28 -7.25
C SER A 49 -17.27 -4.61 -6.69
N ARG A 50 -16.38 -5.59 -6.51
CA ARG A 50 -16.73 -6.87 -5.88
C ARG A 50 -16.95 -6.77 -4.37
N TYR A 51 -16.43 -5.73 -3.75
CA TYR A 51 -16.53 -5.55 -2.30
C TYR A 51 -17.84 -4.85 -1.94
N ASP A 52 -18.50 -5.35 -0.91
CA ASP A 52 -19.71 -4.75 -0.33
C ASP A 52 -19.39 -3.71 0.75
N ARG A 53 -18.11 -3.42 0.95
CA ARG A 53 -17.58 -2.52 1.97
C ARG A 53 -16.62 -1.54 1.35
N GLU A 54 -16.29 -0.50 2.09
CA GLU A 54 -15.25 0.42 1.67
C GLU A 54 -13.89 -0.28 1.70
N VAL A 55 -13.16 -0.14 0.60
CA VAL A 55 -11.84 -0.73 0.41
C VAL A 55 -10.89 0.33 -0.07
N LEU A 56 -9.72 0.39 0.54
CA LEU A 56 -8.62 1.22 0.07
C LEU A 56 -7.57 0.31 -0.58
N CYS A 57 -7.17 0.67 -1.78
CA CYS A 57 -6.22 -0.08 -2.57
C CYS A 57 -5.08 0.82 -3.05
N VAL A 58 -3.89 0.26 -3.11
CA VAL A 58 -2.71 0.91 -3.67
C VAL A 58 -2.36 0.22 -4.98
N VAL A 59 -2.15 1.01 -6.03
CA VAL A 59 -1.61 0.53 -7.31
C VAL A 59 -0.19 1.06 -7.44
N ASN A 60 0.77 0.16 -7.46
CA ASN A 60 2.19 0.50 -7.54
C ASN A 60 2.63 0.58 -8.98
N LEU A 61 3.37 1.64 -9.31
CA LEU A 61 3.85 1.93 -10.66
C LEU A 61 5.37 2.05 -10.67
N ASN A 62 5.99 1.66 -11.76
CA ASN A 62 7.40 1.93 -11.95
C ASN A 62 7.64 3.38 -12.42
N THR A 63 8.89 3.74 -12.69
CA THR A 63 9.23 5.11 -13.11
C THR A 63 8.66 5.48 -14.48
N ARG A 64 8.24 4.51 -15.28
CA ARG A 64 7.60 4.71 -16.58
C ARG A 64 6.08 4.69 -16.49
N LYS A 65 5.52 4.72 -15.29
CA LYS A 65 4.08 4.63 -15.05
C LYS A 65 3.46 3.30 -15.46
N GLN A 66 4.26 2.28 -15.62
CA GLN A 66 3.77 0.94 -15.88
C GLN A 66 3.35 0.29 -14.56
N PRO A 67 2.19 -0.37 -14.51
CA PRO A 67 1.72 -1.01 -13.28
C PRO A 67 2.59 -2.22 -12.93
N ILE A 68 2.95 -2.33 -11.66
CA ILE A 68 3.70 -3.45 -11.12
C ILE A 68 2.76 -4.42 -10.43
N ASN A 69 2.00 -3.91 -9.47
CA ASN A 69 1.06 -4.71 -8.68
C ASN A 69 0.04 -3.80 -7.99
N PHE A 70 -0.90 -4.40 -7.32
CA PHE A 70 -1.83 -3.70 -6.45
C PHE A 70 -1.92 -4.41 -5.10
N HIS A 71 -2.30 -3.65 -4.08
CA HIS A 71 -2.43 -4.17 -2.73
C HIS A 71 -3.67 -3.59 -2.07
N VAL A 72 -4.52 -4.45 -1.54
CA VAL A 72 -5.68 -4.02 -0.75
C VAL A 72 -5.19 -3.73 0.66
N VAL A 73 -5.19 -2.44 1.02
CA VAL A 73 -4.61 -1.97 2.28
C VAL A 73 -5.58 -2.11 3.44
N SER A 74 -6.84 -1.76 3.21
CA SER A 74 -7.86 -1.86 4.25
C SER A 74 -9.21 -2.22 3.66
N VAL A 75 -9.99 -2.96 4.44
CA VAL A 75 -11.36 -3.36 4.12
C VAL A 75 -12.23 -2.97 5.30
N GLY A 76 -13.33 -2.28 5.06
CA GLY A 76 -14.23 -1.81 6.09
C GLY A 76 -14.42 -0.30 6.01
N GLU A 77 -14.85 0.32 7.10
CA GLU A 77 -15.02 1.77 7.12
C GLU A 77 -13.70 2.48 6.93
N LEU A 78 -13.66 3.33 5.92
CA LEU A 78 -12.51 4.18 5.67
C LEU A 78 -12.60 5.43 6.52
N ASN A 79 -12.09 5.36 7.74
CA ASN A 79 -11.78 6.58 8.44
C ASN A 79 -10.27 6.77 8.47
N GLN A 80 -9.83 8.00 8.70
CA GLN A 80 -8.43 8.39 8.59
C GLN A 80 -7.50 7.65 9.53
N SER A 81 -8.01 7.02 10.56
CA SER A 81 -7.22 6.28 11.53
C SER A 81 -6.87 4.86 11.10
N ILE A 82 -7.52 4.33 10.06
CA ILE A 82 -7.38 2.93 9.67
C ILE A 82 -6.24 2.72 8.67
N ALA A 83 -6.04 3.67 7.77
CA ALA A 83 -4.99 3.57 6.75
C ALA A 83 -3.70 4.21 7.27
N SER A 84 -2.83 3.41 7.87
CA SER A 84 -1.52 3.90 8.31
C SER A 84 -0.57 4.05 7.12
N ILE A 85 0.32 5.03 7.19
CA ILE A 85 1.34 5.25 6.17
C ILE A 85 2.19 4.01 5.91
N PRO A 86 2.69 3.30 6.93
CA PRO A 86 3.46 2.08 6.67
C PRO A 86 2.68 1.03 5.89
N ASN A 87 1.40 0.85 6.17
CA ASN A 87 0.58 -0.13 5.46
C ASN A 87 0.35 0.24 3.99
N ILE A 88 0.25 1.53 3.70
CA ILE A 88 0.13 2.01 2.32
C ILE A 88 1.43 1.81 1.56
N LEU A 89 2.57 2.08 2.19
CA LEU A 89 3.87 2.10 1.51
C LEU A 89 4.54 0.73 1.40
N LYS A 90 4.18 -0.25 2.23
CA LYS A 90 4.88 -1.54 2.29
C LYS A 90 5.02 -2.22 0.93
N SER A 91 3.95 -2.35 0.20
CA SER A 91 3.99 -3.04 -1.09
C SER A 91 4.82 -2.28 -2.13
N GLY A 92 4.76 -0.96 -2.11
CA GLY A 92 5.56 -0.12 -2.99
C GLY A 92 7.05 -0.22 -2.72
N ILE A 93 7.43 -0.21 -1.45
CA ILE A 93 8.83 -0.35 -1.05
C ILE A 93 9.37 -1.72 -1.48
N LEU A 94 8.64 -2.78 -1.19
CA LEU A 94 9.05 -4.14 -1.56
C LEU A 94 9.10 -4.36 -3.08
N SER A 95 8.32 -3.59 -3.83
CA SER A 95 8.25 -3.68 -5.29
C SER A 95 9.22 -2.75 -6.00
N ASN A 96 9.97 -1.93 -5.28
CA ASN A 96 10.79 -0.85 -5.84
C ASN A 96 9.98 0.09 -6.74
N ALA A 97 8.77 0.43 -6.31
CA ALA A 97 7.90 1.30 -7.07
C ALA A 97 8.45 2.73 -7.14
N GLY A 98 8.30 3.37 -8.30
CA GLY A 98 8.63 4.78 -8.47
C GLY A 98 7.52 5.71 -7.99
N SER A 99 6.28 5.25 -8.04
CA SER A 99 5.12 5.99 -7.58
C SER A 99 3.96 5.02 -7.31
N PHE A 100 2.90 5.55 -6.73
CA PHE A 100 1.69 4.76 -6.50
C PHE A 100 0.45 5.64 -6.62
N LEU A 101 -0.67 4.98 -6.87
CA LEU A 101 -1.99 5.59 -6.84
C LEU A 101 -2.82 4.94 -5.74
N LEU A 102 -3.62 5.75 -5.07
CA LEU A 102 -4.62 5.26 -4.13
C LEU A 102 -5.98 5.23 -4.83
N ALA A 103 -6.69 4.16 -4.65
CA ALA A 103 -8.05 4.00 -5.14
C ALA A 103 -8.93 3.45 -4.03
N HIS A 104 -10.17 3.91 -4.00
CA HIS A 104 -11.16 3.37 -3.07
C HIS A 104 -12.51 3.27 -3.76
N ASN A 105 -13.33 2.37 -3.27
CA ASN A 105 -14.71 2.24 -3.69
C ASN A 105 -15.63 2.89 -2.65
N HIS A 106 -16.84 3.20 -3.09
CA HIS A 106 -17.94 3.58 -2.19
C HIS A 106 -18.92 2.41 -2.06
N PRO A 107 -19.62 2.27 -0.92
CA PRO A 107 -20.62 1.19 -0.75
C PRO A 107 -21.71 1.17 -1.81
N SER A 108 -21.95 2.30 -2.49
CA SER A 108 -22.87 2.39 -3.61
C SER A 108 -22.37 1.71 -4.90
N GLY A 109 -21.13 1.21 -4.89
CA GLY A 109 -20.52 0.58 -6.05
C GLY A 109 -19.68 1.50 -6.91
N ASP A 110 -19.64 2.78 -6.62
CA ASP A 110 -18.78 3.72 -7.35
C ASP A 110 -17.32 3.52 -6.96
N VAL A 111 -16.45 3.51 -7.97
CA VAL A 111 -15.00 3.48 -7.77
C VAL A 111 -14.46 4.86 -8.14
N THR A 112 -13.85 5.52 -7.15
CA THR A 112 -13.31 6.87 -7.33
C THR A 112 -11.82 6.85 -7.04
N PRO A 113 -10.97 7.47 -7.90
CA PRO A 113 -9.56 7.62 -7.57
C PRO A 113 -9.37 8.74 -6.57
N CYS A 114 -8.33 8.63 -5.78
CA CYS A 114 -7.75 9.81 -5.18
C CYS A 114 -7.15 10.65 -6.30
N ASN A 115 -7.35 11.96 -6.26
CA ASN A 115 -7.04 12.85 -7.39
C ASN A 115 -5.55 13.06 -7.65
N GLN A 116 -4.67 12.28 -7.03
CA GLN A 116 -3.24 12.51 -7.12
C GLN A 116 -2.48 11.20 -7.27
N ASN A 117 -1.44 11.28 -8.07
CA ASN A 117 -0.41 10.27 -8.18
C ASN A 117 0.71 10.64 -7.21
N TYR A 118 1.04 9.74 -6.30
CA TYR A 118 2.02 10.01 -5.25
C TYR A 118 3.33 9.29 -5.52
N SER A 119 4.45 10.02 -5.40
CA SER A 119 5.71 9.38 -5.08
C SER A 119 5.76 9.14 -3.56
N ALA A 120 6.62 8.23 -3.11
CA ALA A 120 6.73 7.93 -1.69
C ALA A 120 7.10 9.17 -0.86
N SER A 121 7.98 10.02 -1.39
CA SER A 121 8.40 11.25 -0.71
C SER A 121 7.27 12.28 -0.65
N GLU A 122 6.49 12.42 -1.72
CA GLU A 122 5.36 13.34 -1.76
C GLU A 122 4.27 12.92 -0.78
N PHE A 123 3.99 11.62 -0.69
CA PHE A 123 3.00 11.10 0.24
C PHE A 123 3.40 11.40 1.69
N CYS A 124 4.65 11.18 2.05
CA CYS A 124 5.14 11.46 3.40
C CYS A 124 5.04 12.94 3.77
N SER A 125 5.22 13.84 2.81
CA SER A 125 5.09 15.28 3.07
C SER A 125 3.65 15.75 3.19
N LYS A 126 2.69 15.05 2.60
CA LYS A 126 1.26 15.43 2.58
C LYS A 126 0.42 14.80 3.69
N CYS A 127 0.93 13.81 4.36
CA CYS A 127 0.20 13.06 5.40
C CYS A 127 0.37 13.62 6.81
N GLU A 128 0.87 14.81 6.95
CA GLU A 128 0.96 15.48 8.24
C GLU A 128 -0.40 15.97 8.75
#